data_7a3ceaa883a2f8b955974629e5d603dc
#
_entry.id   7a3ceaa883a2f8b955974629e5d603dc
#
_cell.length_a   1.000
_cell.length_b   1.000
_cell.length_c   1.000
_cell.angle_alpha   90.00
_cell.angle_beta   90.00
_cell.angle_gamma   90.00
#
_symmetry.space_group_name_H-M   'P 1'
#
loop_
_entity.id
_entity.type
_entity.pdbx_description
1 polymer ?
#
loop_
_entity_poly.entity_id
_entity_poly.type
_entity_poly.pdbx_seq_one_letter_code
_entity_poly.pdbx_strand_id
1 'polypeptide(L)'
;MQACAHCGGDVEERFRFCPWCAAPLRRKLVEFFPAHARDAGKALRVSRYVDEDPHVRFSVWDDTGRAEGAVSLDELQAARLAHFLRPPRPRPQGGLSAVLRSYAAELSARRSSTGSRKTTSS
;
A
#
# COMPACT_ATOMS: atom_id res chain seq x y z
N MET A 1 -23.56 -10.38 -17.17
CA MET A 1 -23.28 -9.06 -17.79
C MET A 1 -23.27 -7.98 -16.74
N GLN A 2 -22.41 -7.01 -16.92
CA GLN A 2 -22.34 -5.86 -16.04
C GLN A 2 -22.39 -4.59 -16.87
N ALA A 3 -22.78 -3.50 -16.26
CA ALA A 3 -22.77 -2.20 -16.92
C ALA A 3 -21.39 -1.56 -16.75
N CYS A 4 -20.89 -0.96 -17.82
CA CYS A 4 -19.65 -0.21 -17.75
C CYS A 4 -19.84 1.05 -16.87
N ALA A 5 -19.01 1.21 -15.88
CA ALA A 5 -19.09 2.37 -14.98
C ALA A 5 -18.83 3.70 -15.69
N HIS A 6 -18.16 3.67 -16.83
CA HIS A 6 -17.82 4.88 -17.57
C HIS A 6 -18.89 5.30 -18.58
N CYS A 7 -19.38 4.35 -19.39
CA CYS A 7 -20.35 4.68 -20.44
C CYS A 7 -21.74 4.08 -20.25
N GLY A 8 -21.91 3.19 -19.29
CA GLY A 8 -23.18 2.54 -19.01
C GLY A 8 -23.55 1.41 -19.96
N GLY A 9 -22.72 1.10 -20.94
CA GLY A 9 -23.00 0.02 -21.89
C GLY A 9 -22.88 -1.34 -21.24
N ASP A 10 -23.68 -2.30 -21.71
CA ASP A 10 -23.61 -3.67 -21.21
C ASP A 10 -22.36 -4.36 -21.72
N VAL A 11 -21.62 -4.98 -20.81
CA VAL A 11 -20.37 -5.67 -21.13
C VAL A 11 -20.32 -7.03 -20.43
N GLU A 12 -19.65 -7.97 -21.07
CA GLU A 12 -19.45 -9.28 -20.47
C GLU A 12 -18.33 -9.21 -19.42
N GLU A 13 -18.46 -10.02 -18.40
CA GLU A 13 -17.50 -10.04 -17.28
C GLU A 13 -16.08 -10.42 -17.71
N ARG A 14 -15.95 -11.13 -18.83
CA ARG A 14 -14.63 -11.54 -19.33
C ARG A 14 -13.81 -10.41 -19.93
N PHE A 15 -14.44 -9.30 -20.29
CA PHE A 15 -13.73 -8.19 -20.91
C PHE A 15 -12.92 -7.42 -19.90
N ARG A 16 -11.71 -7.05 -20.29
CA ARG A 16 -10.84 -6.18 -19.50
C ARG A 16 -11.08 -4.72 -19.79
N PHE A 17 -11.52 -4.44 -21.01
CA PHE A 17 -11.83 -3.10 -21.46
C PHE A 17 -13.23 -3.09 -22.03
N CYS A 18 -13.91 -1.97 -21.89
CA CYS A 18 -15.24 -1.81 -22.44
C CYS A 18 -15.15 -1.74 -23.98
N PRO A 19 -15.91 -2.57 -24.72
CA PRO A 19 -15.87 -2.50 -26.18
C PRO A 19 -16.48 -1.22 -26.73
N TRP A 20 -17.26 -0.50 -25.92
CA TRP A 20 -17.95 0.72 -26.37
C TRP A 20 -17.13 1.98 -26.15
N CYS A 21 -16.46 2.11 -25.02
CA CYS A 21 -15.72 3.32 -24.68
C CYS A 21 -14.24 3.09 -24.40
N ALA A 22 -13.78 1.83 -24.46
CA ALA A 22 -12.40 1.44 -24.21
C ALA A 22 -11.91 1.70 -22.76
N ALA A 23 -12.78 2.08 -21.84
CA ALA A 23 -12.40 2.26 -20.46
C ALA A 23 -12.04 0.90 -19.83
N PRO A 24 -11.07 0.87 -18.91
CA PRO A 24 -10.76 -0.38 -18.19
C PRO A 24 -11.94 -0.77 -17.31
N LEU A 25 -12.34 -2.05 -17.41
CA LEU A 25 -13.47 -2.58 -16.65
C LEU A 25 -13.07 -3.05 -15.27
N ARG A 26 -11.81 -3.41 -15.12
CA ARG A 26 -11.27 -3.79 -13.81
C ARG A 26 -10.22 -2.77 -13.43
N ARG A 27 -10.50 -2.06 -12.37
CA ARG A 27 -9.53 -1.11 -11.84
C ARG A 27 -8.57 -1.87 -10.96
N LYS A 28 -7.37 -2.03 -11.47
CA LYS A 28 -6.34 -2.79 -10.80
C LYS A 28 -5.02 -2.06 -10.94
N LEU A 29 -4.34 -1.88 -9.82
CA LEU A 29 -2.99 -1.38 -9.78
C LEU A 29 -2.05 -2.56 -9.59
N VAL A 30 -1.02 -2.64 -10.41
CA VAL A 30 -0.07 -3.75 -10.36
C VAL A 30 1.34 -3.18 -10.28
N GLU A 31 2.13 -3.75 -9.37
CA GLU A 31 3.53 -3.39 -9.26
C GLU A 31 4.38 -4.62 -8.96
N PHE A 32 5.58 -4.63 -9.50
CA PHE A 32 6.55 -5.69 -9.27
C PHE A 32 7.68 -5.17 -8.40
N PHE A 33 8.06 -5.97 -7.43
CA PHE A 33 9.15 -5.66 -6.52
C PHE A 33 10.22 -6.73 -6.67
N PRO A 34 11.43 -6.37 -7.14
CA PRO A 34 12.53 -7.33 -7.23
C PRO A 34 12.85 -7.89 -5.86
N ALA A 35 13.21 -9.17 -5.83
CA ALA A 35 13.53 -9.82 -4.58
C ALA A 35 14.87 -9.35 -4.01
N HIS A 36 15.03 -9.54 -2.72
CA HIS A 36 16.32 -9.39 -2.06
C HIS A 36 17.33 -10.35 -2.68
N ALA A 37 18.60 -10.04 -2.58
CA ALA A 37 19.67 -10.89 -3.14
C ALA A 37 19.62 -12.34 -2.66
N ARG A 38 19.03 -12.60 -1.49
CA ARG A 38 18.83 -13.97 -0.98
C ARG A 38 17.94 -14.81 -1.89
N ASP A 39 17.01 -14.16 -2.58
CA ASP A 39 16.02 -14.82 -3.42
C ASP A 39 16.20 -14.35 -4.87
N ALA A 40 17.44 -14.29 -5.31
CA ALA A 40 17.78 -13.85 -6.66
C ALA A 40 16.99 -14.64 -7.70
N GLY A 41 16.51 -13.96 -8.72
CA GLY A 41 15.69 -14.56 -9.76
C GLY A 41 14.20 -14.58 -9.46
N LYS A 42 13.77 -14.08 -8.29
CA LYS A 42 12.37 -14.00 -7.94
C LYS A 42 11.89 -12.57 -7.90
N ALA A 43 10.60 -12.39 -7.96
CA ALA A 43 9.96 -11.07 -7.83
C ALA A 43 8.61 -11.22 -7.13
N LEU A 44 8.24 -10.20 -6.39
CA LEU A 44 6.92 -10.11 -5.80
C LEU A 44 6.04 -9.26 -6.69
N ARG A 45 4.92 -9.81 -7.13
CA ARG A 45 3.90 -9.04 -7.85
C ARG A 45 2.78 -8.72 -6.87
N VAL A 46 2.45 -7.45 -6.76
CA VAL A 46 1.34 -6.99 -5.93
C VAL A 46 0.27 -6.40 -6.82
N SER A 47 -0.94 -6.90 -6.70
CA SER A 47 -2.09 -6.41 -7.47
C SER A 47 -3.12 -5.88 -6.49
N ARG A 48 -3.48 -4.61 -6.62
CA ARG A 48 -4.53 -4.02 -5.80
C ARG A 48 -5.79 -3.87 -6.63
N TYR A 49 -6.85 -4.51 -6.19
CA TYR A 49 -8.17 -4.41 -6.79
C TYR A 49 -8.97 -3.38 -6.02
N VAL A 50 -9.54 -2.41 -6.72
CA VAL A 50 -10.17 -1.25 -6.07
C VAL A 50 -11.67 -1.14 -6.34
N ASP A 51 -12.26 -2.15 -7.00
CA ASP A 51 -13.68 -2.15 -7.34
C ASP A 51 -14.53 -2.82 -6.27
N GLU A 52 -15.57 -3.56 -6.66
CA GLU A 52 -16.60 -4.09 -5.77
C GLU A 52 -16.08 -4.98 -4.65
N ASP A 53 -14.98 -5.66 -4.86
CA ASP A 53 -14.35 -6.52 -3.86
C ASP A 53 -12.92 -6.07 -3.66
N PRO A 54 -12.70 -4.97 -2.93
CA PRO A 54 -11.35 -4.44 -2.77
C PRO A 54 -10.47 -5.40 -1.96
N HIS A 55 -9.36 -5.75 -2.54
CA HIS A 55 -8.38 -6.64 -1.90
C HIS A 55 -7.02 -6.46 -2.56
N VAL A 56 -6.00 -7.00 -1.93
CA VAL A 56 -4.63 -6.96 -2.45
C VAL A 56 -4.15 -8.40 -2.61
N ARG A 57 -3.69 -8.73 -3.81
CA ARG A 57 -3.17 -10.05 -4.12
C ARG A 57 -1.66 -10.00 -4.26
N PHE A 58 -1.00 -10.89 -3.57
CA PHE A 58 0.45 -11.05 -3.62
C PHE A 58 0.78 -12.35 -4.34
N SER A 59 1.75 -12.31 -5.24
CA SER A 59 2.22 -13.53 -5.89
C SER A 59 3.73 -13.46 -6.06
N VAL A 60 4.36 -14.61 -5.91
CA VAL A 60 5.80 -14.75 -6.08
C VAL A 60 6.05 -15.35 -7.45
N TRP A 61 6.90 -14.71 -8.23
CA TRP A 61 7.22 -15.10 -9.59
C TRP A 61 8.69 -15.49 -9.68
N ASP A 62 8.98 -16.55 -10.42
CA ASP A 62 10.35 -16.98 -10.68
C ASP A 62 10.87 -16.32 -11.97
N ASP A 63 12.12 -16.62 -12.30
CA ASP A 63 12.77 -16.05 -13.49
C ASP A 63 12.29 -16.70 -14.80
N THR A 64 11.50 -17.75 -14.73
CA THR A 64 10.89 -18.37 -15.91
C THR A 64 9.52 -17.79 -16.23
N GLY A 65 9.03 -16.86 -15.41
CA GLY A 65 7.73 -16.25 -15.59
C GLY A 65 6.57 -17.06 -15.02
N ARG A 66 6.86 -17.96 -14.10
CA ARG A 66 5.84 -18.75 -13.40
C ARG A 66 5.59 -18.22 -12.00
N ALA A 67 4.35 -18.22 -11.60
CA ALA A 67 3.97 -17.90 -10.24
C ALA A 67 4.17 -19.14 -9.35
N GLU A 68 4.96 -18.99 -8.30
CA GLU A 68 5.20 -20.06 -7.32
C GLU A 68 4.08 -20.18 -6.30
N GLY A 69 3.41 -19.09 -6.02
CA GLY A 69 2.32 -19.06 -5.06
C GLY A 69 1.68 -17.70 -5.01
N ALA A 70 0.51 -17.64 -4.40
CA ALA A 70 -0.23 -16.38 -4.29
C ALA A 70 -1.13 -16.42 -3.08
N VAL A 71 -1.41 -15.24 -2.54
CA VAL A 71 -2.34 -15.04 -1.43
C VAL A 71 -2.99 -13.69 -1.57
N SER A 72 -4.26 -13.60 -1.22
CA SER A 72 -4.98 -12.34 -1.22
C SER A 72 -5.27 -11.91 0.21
N LEU A 73 -5.12 -10.63 0.48
CA LEU A 73 -5.45 -10.02 1.76
C LEU A 73 -6.59 -9.04 1.56
N ASP A 74 -7.51 -9.01 2.52
CA ASP A 74 -8.54 -7.97 2.54
C ASP A 74 -7.93 -6.63 2.91
N GLU A 75 -8.73 -5.56 2.84
CA GLU A 75 -8.23 -4.21 3.10
C GLU A 75 -7.70 -4.04 4.52
N LEU A 76 -8.31 -4.70 5.50
CA LEU A 76 -7.85 -4.62 6.88
C LEU A 76 -6.46 -5.25 7.03
N GLN A 77 -6.26 -6.44 6.47
CA GLN A 77 -4.98 -7.11 6.55
C GLN A 77 -3.91 -6.41 5.72
N ALA A 78 -4.30 -5.85 4.58
CA ALA A 78 -3.38 -5.06 3.77
C ALA A 78 -2.90 -3.81 4.53
N ALA A 79 -3.79 -3.15 5.27
CA ALA A 79 -3.43 -2.01 6.09
C ALA A 79 -2.47 -2.40 7.22
N ARG A 80 -2.71 -3.55 7.84
CA ARG A 80 -1.81 -4.09 8.88
C ARG A 80 -0.43 -4.37 8.31
N LEU A 81 -0.39 -4.98 7.13
CA LEU A 81 0.88 -5.25 6.45
C LEU A 81 1.63 -3.95 6.12
N ALA A 82 0.92 -2.96 5.59
CA ALA A 82 1.51 -1.68 5.26
C ALA A 82 2.13 -1.02 6.49
N HIS A 83 1.43 -1.09 7.62
CA HIS A 83 1.94 -0.55 8.87
C HIS A 83 3.20 -1.30 9.33
N PHE A 84 3.19 -2.62 9.24
CA PHE A 84 4.32 -3.45 9.62
C PHE A 84 5.55 -3.18 8.75
N LEU A 85 5.34 -2.91 7.46
CA LEU A 85 6.43 -2.69 6.51
C LEU A 85 7.10 -1.32 6.64
N ARG A 86 6.51 -0.40 7.39
CA ARG A 86 7.16 0.89 7.62
C ARG A 86 8.47 0.69 8.34
N PRO A 87 9.55 1.33 7.89
CA PRO A 87 10.80 1.23 8.61
C PRO A 87 10.63 1.68 10.05
N PRO A 88 11.18 0.97 11.01
CA PRO A 88 11.14 1.42 12.40
C PRO A 88 11.90 2.73 12.52
N ARG A 89 11.45 3.59 13.42
CA ARG A 89 12.18 4.81 13.69
C ARG A 89 13.58 4.47 14.21
N PRO A 90 14.62 5.17 13.75
CA PRO A 90 15.95 4.95 14.28
C PRO A 90 15.96 5.12 15.80
N ARG A 91 16.57 4.19 16.49
CA ARG A 91 16.72 4.35 17.94
C ARG A 91 17.67 5.51 18.19
N PRO A 92 17.30 6.48 19.06
CA PRO A 92 18.23 7.52 19.44
C PRO A 92 19.44 6.89 20.10
N GLN A 93 20.60 7.32 19.72
CA GLN A 93 21.82 6.95 20.42
C GLN A 93 21.94 7.82 21.64
N GLY A 94 22.43 7.28 22.73
CA GLY A 94 22.59 8.05 23.96
C GLY A 94 21.59 7.74 25.05
N GLY A 95 20.76 6.74 24.86
CA GLY A 95 19.91 6.23 25.92
C GLY A 95 18.67 7.06 26.19
N LEU A 96 18.23 7.02 27.44
CA LEU A 96 16.94 7.57 27.84
C LEU A 96 16.80 9.07 27.60
N SER A 97 17.84 9.83 27.84
CA SER A 97 17.78 11.28 27.61
C SER A 97 17.57 11.64 26.15
N ALA A 98 18.11 10.85 25.23
CA ALA A 98 17.86 11.05 23.82
C ALA A 98 16.42 10.71 23.45
N VAL A 99 15.84 9.66 24.03
CA VAL A 99 14.44 9.32 23.85
C VAL A 99 13.53 10.45 24.32
N LEU A 100 13.79 10.97 25.50
CA LEU A 100 13.01 12.09 26.06
C LEU A 100 13.12 13.34 25.19
N ARG A 101 14.27 13.63 24.63
CA ARG A 101 14.43 14.76 23.72
C ARG A 101 13.62 14.55 22.43
N SER A 102 13.59 13.35 21.93
CA SER A 102 12.77 13.03 20.74
C SER A 102 11.29 13.28 21.00
N TYR A 103 10.80 12.85 22.14
CA TYR A 103 9.43 13.12 22.54
C TYR A 103 9.13 14.60 22.66
N ALA A 104 10.01 15.33 23.29
CA ALA A 104 9.86 16.77 23.45
C ALA A 104 9.81 17.47 22.09
N ALA A 105 10.65 17.05 21.15
CA ALA A 105 10.64 17.60 19.80
C ALA A 105 9.34 17.32 19.07
N GLU A 106 8.81 16.12 19.20
CA GLU A 106 7.52 15.78 18.58
C GLU A 106 6.37 16.61 19.15
N LEU A 107 6.34 16.77 20.46
CA LEU A 107 5.31 17.57 21.10
C LEU A 107 5.40 19.03 20.69
N SER A 108 6.59 19.56 20.57
CA SER A 108 6.80 20.94 20.11
C SER A 108 6.33 21.11 18.66
N ALA A 109 6.61 20.14 17.80
CA ALA A 109 6.16 20.18 16.41
C ALA A 109 4.64 20.15 16.32
N ARG A 110 3.97 19.35 17.14
CA ARG A 110 2.51 19.31 17.17
C ARG A 110 1.92 20.63 17.65
N ARG A 111 2.51 21.24 18.65
CA ARG A 111 2.06 22.57 19.12
C ARG A 111 2.20 23.60 18.02
N SER A 112 3.30 23.60 17.32
CA SER A 112 3.49 24.53 16.20
C SER A 112 2.47 24.31 15.11
N SER A 113 2.10 23.07 14.81
CA SER A 113 1.13 22.80 13.78
C SER A 113 -0.27 23.24 14.17
N THR A 114 -0.62 23.23 15.44
CA THR A 114 -1.90 23.77 15.88
C THR A 114 -1.91 25.29 15.89
N GLY A 115 -0.76 25.89 15.91
CA GLY A 115 -0.67 27.36 15.85
C GLY A 115 -1.16 28.08 17.05
N SER A 116 -1.53 27.41 18.08
CA SER A 116 -2.23 28.05 19.07
C SER A 116 -1.54 28.28 20.25
N ARG A 117 -0.91 28.16 20.74
CA ARG A 117 -0.60 28.45 21.79
C ARG A 117 0.43 28.64 22.32
N LYS A 118 0.65 29.18 22.94
CA LYS A 118 1.51 29.59 23.49
C LYS A 118 1.58 29.30 24.67
N THR A 119 2.12 28.98 25.25
CA THR A 119 2.08 28.59 26.27
C THR A 119 2.77 29.03 27.10
N THR A 120 3.05 29.42 27.57
CA THR A 120 3.51 29.91 28.42
C THR A 120 4.25 29.46 29.18
N SER A 121 4.59 29.27 29.55
CA SER A 121 5.17 28.97 30.23
C SER A 121 5.58 29.00 31.09
N SER A 122 5.87 29.21 31.35
CA SER A 122 6.34 29.35 32.39
C SER A 122 6.78 28.46 33.00
#